data_25ebfa1392809bddb2dac867c7fbf158
#
_entry.id   25ebfa1392809bddb2dac867c7fbf158
#
_cell.length_a   1.000
_cell.length_b   1.000
_cell.length_c   1.000
_cell.angle_alpha   90.00
_cell.angle_beta   90.00
_cell.angle_gamma   90.00
#
_symmetry.space_group_name_H-M   'P 1'
#
loop_
_entity.id
_entity.type
_entity.pdbx_description
1 polymer ?
#
loop_
_entity_poly.entity_id
_entity_poly.type
_entity_poly.pdbx_seq_one_letter_code
_entity_poly.pdbx_strand_id
1 'polypeptide(L)'
;MIYVLLAFSVIVSLFGMVNTLVLSVFERTRELGMLRAIGMTRRQARRMIRQESVITALIGAAMGLPLGVFLAALMTEALSDYGVVLSIPVGMLAAFTVVALLAGIGAAILPARRASRLNVLNALHYE
;
A
#
# COMPACT_ATOMS: atom_id res chain seq x y z
N MET A 1 -17.20 -14.37 -11.46
CA MET A 1 -16.89 -14.79 -10.09
C MET A 1 -15.45 -14.40 -9.68
N ILE A 2 -14.40 -14.83 -10.38
CA ILE A 2 -12.99 -14.55 -10.02
C ILE A 2 -12.70 -13.06 -9.91
N TYR A 3 -13.13 -12.22 -10.86
CA TYR A 3 -12.92 -10.78 -10.81
C TYR A 3 -13.59 -10.10 -9.59
N VAL A 4 -14.72 -10.63 -9.14
CA VAL A 4 -15.40 -10.12 -7.93
C VAL A 4 -14.57 -10.43 -6.69
N LEU A 5 -14.05 -11.65 -6.58
CA LEU A 5 -13.15 -12.04 -5.47
C LEU A 5 -11.86 -11.22 -5.49
N LEU A 6 -11.28 -10.99 -6.67
CA LEU A 6 -10.11 -10.11 -6.82
C LEU A 6 -10.42 -8.68 -6.38
N ALA A 7 -11.56 -8.13 -6.77
CA ALA A 7 -11.96 -6.79 -6.36
C ALA A 7 -12.11 -6.69 -4.83
N PHE A 8 -12.76 -7.68 -4.19
CA PHE A 8 -12.85 -7.73 -2.73
C PHE A 8 -11.47 -7.84 -2.07
N SER A 9 -10.59 -8.68 -2.59
CA SER A 9 -9.22 -8.83 -2.08
C SER A 9 -8.45 -7.50 -2.13
N VAL A 10 -8.55 -6.78 -3.25
CA VAL A 10 -7.93 -5.46 -3.41
C VAL A 10 -8.52 -4.46 -2.41
N ILE A 11 -9.85 -4.43 -2.25
CA ILE A 11 -10.52 -3.53 -1.30
C ILE A 11 -10.03 -3.81 0.13
N VAL A 12 -10.03 -5.07 0.57
CA VAL A 12 -9.57 -5.45 1.91
C VAL A 12 -8.09 -5.08 2.11
N SER A 13 -7.24 -5.31 1.10
CA SER A 13 -5.82 -4.94 1.14
C SER A 13 -5.62 -3.43 1.25
N LEU A 14 -6.41 -2.62 0.54
CA LEU A 14 -6.38 -1.16 0.65
C LEU A 14 -6.80 -0.68 2.04
N PHE A 15 -7.85 -1.27 2.62
CA PHE A 15 -8.23 -0.95 4.00
C PHE A 15 -7.13 -1.31 5.00
N GLY A 16 -6.49 -2.49 4.86
CA GLY A 16 -5.35 -2.90 5.67
C GLY A 16 -4.19 -1.91 5.58
N MET A 17 -3.84 -1.49 4.36
CA MET A 17 -2.79 -0.50 4.11
C MET A 17 -3.12 0.86 4.75
N VAL A 18 -4.34 1.36 4.57
CA VAL A 18 -4.78 2.62 5.18
C VAL A 18 -4.71 2.54 6.71
N ASN A 19 -5.17 1.43 7.29
CA ASN A 19 -5.12 1.21 8.74
C ASN A 19 -3.69 1.24 9.27
N THR A 20 -2.76 0.53 8.61
CA THR A 20 -1.35 0.49 8.98
C THR A 20 -0.70 1.87 8.87
N LEU A 21 -0.97 2.61 7.78
CA LEU A 21 -0.43 3.97 7.61
C LEU A 21 -0.99 4.96 8.64
N VAL A 22 -2.28 4.85 8.97
CA VAL A 22 -2.90 5.69 10.01
C VAL A 22 -2.26 5.40 11.37
N LEU A 23 -2.07 4.12 11.72
CA LEU A 23 -1.42 3.73 12.97
C LEU A 23 0.02 4.23 13.03
N SER A 24 0.80 4.04 11.97
CA SER A 24 2.18 4.53 11.87
C SER A 24 2.27 6.06 12.07
N VAL A 25 1.32 6.82 11.50
CA VAL A 25 1.24 8.27 11.71
C VAL A 25 0.95 8.60 13.17
N PHE A 26 0.04 7.87 13.83
CA PHE A 26 -0.28 8.10 15.24
C PHE A 26 0.92 7.80 16.15
N GLU A 27 1.61 6.69 15.95
CA GLU A 27 2.80 6.31 16.71
C GLU A 27 3.93 7.33 16.57
N ARG A 28 4.09 7.90 15.35
CA ARG A 28 5.13 8.91 15.05
C ARG A 28 4.66 10.36 15.19
N THR A 29 3.47 10.59 15.75
CA THR A 29 2.93 11.96 15.87
C THR A 29 3.87 12.88 16.61
N ARG A 30 4.53 12.40 17.68
CA ARG A 30 5.50 13.18 18.48
C ARG A 30 6.75 13.53 17.65
N GLU A 31 7.30 12.57 16.90
CA GLU A 31 8.45 12.79 16.01
C GLU A 31 8.12 13.79 14.89
N LEU A 32 6.96 13.61 14.24
CA LEU A 32 6.47 14.54 13.23
C LEU A 32 6.22 15.95 13.78
N GLY A 33 5.75 16.03 15.03
CA GLY A 33 5.57 17.30 15.75
C GLY A 33 6.89 18.01 15.96
N MET A 34 7.93 17.29 16.45
CA MET A 34 9.28 17.83 16.63
C MET A 34 9.90 18.28 15.30
N LEU A 35 9.82 17.45 14.26
CA LEU A 35 10.34 17.79 12.94
C LEU A 35 9.67 19.06 12.36
N ARG A 36 8.39 19.26 12.64
CA ARG A 36 7.69 20.48 12.25
C ARG A 36 8.09 21.70 13.07
N ALA A 37 8.40 21.52 14.36
CA ALA A 37 8.87 22.59 15.23
C ALA A 37 10.24 23.12 14.77
N ILE A 38 11.12 22.28 14.24
CA ILE A 38 12.42 22.65 13.68
C ILE A 38 12.37 23.05 12.20
N GLY A 39 11.16 23.19 11.60
CA GLY A 39 10.97 23.79 10.28
C GLY A 39 10.50 22.88 9.17
N MET A 40 10.12 21.62 9.45
CA MET A 40 9.53 20.76 8.41
C MET A 40 8.21 21.33 7.89
N THR A 41 8.10 21.51 6.57
CA THR A 41 6.88 21.98 5.94
C THR A 41 5.84 20.87 5.80
N ARG A 42 4.55 21.26 5.72
CA ARG A 42 3.45 20.32 5.44
C ARG A 42 3.64 19.52 4.14
N ARG A 43 4.30 20.11 3.15
CA ARG A 43 4.61 19.44 1.87
C ARG A 43 5.62 18.32 2.06
N GLN A 44 6.65 18.55 2.86
CA GLN A 44 7.68 17.56 3.16
C GLN A 44 7.09 16.37 3.93
N ALA A 45 6.25 16.62 4.95
CA ALA A 45 5.56 15.57 5.69
C ALA A 45 4.68 14.70 4.76
N ARG A 46 3.89 15.32 3.87
CA ARG A 46 3.08 14.57 2.89
C ARG A 46 3.93 13.77 1.91
N ARG A 47 5.07 14.32 1.46
CA ARG A 47 5.98 13.63 0.55
C ARG A 47 6.59 12.40 1.20
N MET A 48 6.98 12.50 2.47
CA MET A 48 7.53 11.40 3.25
C MET A 48 6.55 10.23 3.35
N ILE A 49 5.30 10.48 3.77
CA ILE A 49 4.28 9.43 3.89
C ILE A 49 3.95 8.81 2.53
N ARG A 50 3.90 9.61 1.47
CA ARG A 50 3.68 9.10 0.12
C ARG A 50 4.82 8.21 -0.37
N GLN A 51 6.07 8.58 -0.09
CA GLN A 51 7.23 7.75 -0.42
C GLN A 51 7.18 6.41 0.33
N GLU A 52 6.84 6.42 1.62
CA GLU A 52 6.65 5.21 2.42
C GLU A 52 5.59 4.29 1.80
N SER A 53 4.45 4.84 1.36
CA SER A 53 3.40 4.07 0.68
C SER A 53 3.85 3.46 -0.64
N VAL A 54 4.61 4.20 -1.44
CA VAL A 54 5.16 3.70 -2.71
C VAL A 54 6.16 2.57 -2.46
N ILE A 55 7.04 2.72 -1.50
CA ILE A 55 8.02 1.68 -1.12
C ILE A 55 7.28 0.42 -0.65
N THR A 56 6.29 0.56 0.23
CA THR A 56 5.47 -0.56 0.72
C THR A 56 4.75 -1.28 -0.44
N ALA A 57 4.18 -0.52 -1.37
CA ALA A 57 3.51 -1.08 -2.55
C ALA A 57 4.49 -1.82 -3.48
N LEU A 58 5.70 -1.28 -3.68
CA LEU A 58 6.75 -1.93 -4.48
C LEU A 58 7.22 -3.23 -3.83
N ILE A 59 7.44 -3.25 -2.52
CA ILE A 59 7.81 -4.47 -1.78
C ILE A 59 6.67 -5.49 -1.90
N GLY A 60 5.42 -5.08 -1.71
CA GLY A 60 4.26 -5.95 -1.88
C GLY A 60 4.16 -6.55 -3.28
N ALA A 61 4.39 -5.75 -4.32
CA ALA A 61 4.42 -6.23 -5.70
C ALA A 61 5.59 -7.20 -5.96
N ALA A 62 6.79 -6.88 -5.45
CA ALA A 62 7.97 -7.72 -5.59
C ALA A 62 7.84 -9.09 -4.92
N MET A 63 7.08 -9.18 -3.84
CA MET A 63 6.78 -10.45 -3.17
C MET A 63 5.54 -11.15 -3.75
N GLY A 64 4.49 -10.38 -4.03
CA GLY A 64 3.21 -10.91 -4.50
C GLY A 64 3.26 -11.49 -5.91
N LEU A 65 4.00 -10.85 -6.84
CA LEU A 65 4.11 -11.33 -8.21
C LEU A 65 4.78 -12.71 -8.32
N PRO A 66 5.97 -12.94 -7.73
CA PRO A 66 6.59 -14.27 -7.78
C PRO A 66 5.75 -15.33 -7.08
N LEU A 67 5.16 -14.99 -5.93
CA LEU A 67 4.30 -15.91 -5.20
C LEU A 67 3.05 -16.26 -6.01
N GLY A 68 2.42 -15.28 -6.65
CA GLY A 68 1.26 -15.48 -7.51
C GLY A 68 1.56 -16.37 -8.71
N VAL A 69 2.69 -16.14 -9.38
CA VAL A 69 3.16 -16.98 -10.50
C VAL A 69 3.46 -18.41 -10.03
N PHE A 70 4.12 -18.55 -8.90
CA PHE A 70 4.44 -19.85 -8.31
C PHE A 70 3.16 -20.64 -8.00
N LEU A 71 2.18 -20.04 -7.34
CA LEU A 71 0.90 -20.68 -7.04
C LEU A 71 0.12 -21.02 -8.31
N ALA A 72 0.14 -20.15 -9.32
CA ALA A 72 -0.48 -20.41 -10.61
C ALA A 72 0.15 -21.63 -11.30
N ALA A 73 1.48 -21.76 -11.26
CA ALA A 73 2.19 -22.90 -11.81
C ALA A 73 1.80 -24.21 -11.11
N LEU A 74 1.77 -24.22 -9.78
CA LEU A 74 1.33 -25.38 -9.00
C LEU A 74 -0.12 -25.79 -9.30
N MET A 75 -1.01 -24.81 -9.39
CA MET A 75 -2.42 -25.05 -9.74
C MET A 75 -2.56 -25.62 -11.15
N THR A 76 -1.80 -25.12 -12.10
CA THR A 76 -1.82 -25.62 -13.48
C THR A 76 -1.33 -27.04 -13.57
N GLU A 77 -0.28 -27.40 -12.82
CA GLU A 77 0.23 -28.76 -12.76
C GLU A 77 -0.80 -29.71 -12.15
N ALA A 78 -1.44 -29.31 -11.04
CA ALA A 78 -2.48 -30.11 -10.39
C ALA A 78 -3.73 -30.31 -11.25
N LEU A 79 -4.00 -29.40 -12.20
CA LEU A 79 -5.15 -29.48 -13.11
C LEU A 79 -4.77 -29.83 -14.57
N SER A 80 -3.55 -30.32 -14.81
CA SER A 80 -3.07 -30.68 -16.14
C SER A 80 -3.94 -31.74 -16.83
N ASP A 81 -4.46 -32.70 -16.05
CA ASP A 81 -5.37 -33.74 -16.54
C ASP A 81 -6.72 -33.18 -17.09
N TYR A 82 -7.08 -31.97 -16.70
CA TYR A 82 -8.27 -31.25 -17.16
C TYR A 82 -7.99 -30.32 -18.35
N GLY A 83 -6.78 -30.39 -18.94
CA GLY A 83 -6.39 -29.57 -20.09
C GLY A 83 -6.11 -28.11 -19.78
N VAL A 84 -5.84 -27.78 -18.51
CA VAL A 84 -5.46 -26.43 -18.09
C VAL A 84 -4.01 -26.17 -18.48
N VAL A 85 -3.76 -25.08 -19.19
CA VAL A 85 -2.42 -24.68 -19.67
C VAL A 85 -2.01 -23.38 -18.97
N LEU A 86 -0.78 -23.33 -18.48
CA LEU A 86 -0.22 -22.13 -17.88
C LEU A 86 -0.04 -21.04 -18.97
N SER A 87 -0.78 -19.97 -18.83
CA SER A 87 -0.62 -18.77 -19.65
C SER A 87 -0.32 -17.58 -18.74
N ILE A 88 0.84 -16.98 -18.91
CA ILE A 88 1.25 -15.80 -18.12
C ILE A 88 1.01 -14.55 -18.97
N PRO A 89 -0.09 -13.83 -18.79
CA PRO A 89 -0.38 -12.62 -19.52
C PRO A 89 0.44 -11.44 -18.96
N VAL A 90 1.68 -11.29 -19.40
CA VAL A 90 2.63 -10.28 -18.92
C VAL A 90 2.03 -8.87 -18.95
N GLY A 91 1.25 -8.54 -20.01
CA GLY A 91 0.59 -7.24 -20.12
C GLY A 91 -0.45 -7.01 -19.02
N MET A 92 -1.19 -8.05 -18.63
CA MET A 92 -2.18 -7.99 -17.55
C MET A 92 -1.51 -7.86 -16.18
N LEU A 93 -0.40 -8.58 -15.97
CA LEU A 93 0.40 -8.46 -14.74
C LEU A 93 0.99 -7.05 -14.59
N ALA A 94 1.51 -6.48 -15.68
CA ALA A 94 1.99 -5.11 -15.69
C ALA A 94 0.86 -4.12 -15.39
N ALA A 95 -0.31 -4.28 -16.00
CA ALA A 95 -1.48 -3.43 -15.75
C ALA A 95 -1.93 -3.51 -14.28
N PHE A 96 -2.03 -4.70 -13.69
CA PHE A 96 -2.37 -4.87 -12.28
C PHE A 96 -1.32 -4.28 -11.35
N THR A 97 -0.04 -4.39 -11.68
CA THR A 97 1.04 -3.75 -10.91
C THR A 97 0.89 -2.23 -10.91
N VAL A 98 0.61 -1.63 -12.07
CA VAL A 98 0.37 -0.18 -12.17
C VAL A 98 -0.87 0.23 -11.37
N VAL A 99 -1.97 -0.52 -11.49
CA VAL A 99 -3.19 -0.26 -10.71
C VAL A 99 -2.91 -0.37 -9.21
N ALA A 100 -2.17 -1.37 -8.76
CA ALA A 100 -1.80 -1.54 -7.35
C ALA A 100 -0.95 -0.37 -6.83
N LEU A 101 0.02 0.11 -7.62
CA LEU A 101 0.83 1.29 -7.27
C LEU A 101 -0.04 2.55 -7.16
N LEU A 102 -0.93 2.78 -8.12
CA LEU A 102 -1.84 3.94 -8.10
C LEU A 102 -2.81 3.87 -6.91
N ALA A 103 -3.34 2.69 -6.62
CA ALA A 103 -4.21 2.46 -5.47
C ALA A 103 -3.47 2.68 -4.16
N GLY A 104 -2.22 2.21 -4.04
CA GLY A 104 -1.35 2.45 -2.88
C GLY A 104 -1.08 3.95 -2.65
N ILE A 105 -0.76 4.69 -3.70
CA ILE A 105 -0.60 6.15 -3.63
C ILE A 105 -1.92 6.82 -3.21
N GLY A 106 -3.05 6.38 -3.76
CA GLY A 106 -4.38 6.87 -3.42
C GLY A 106 -4.72 6.64 -1.95
N ALA A 107 -4.46 5.44 -1.45
CA ALA A 107 -4.69 5.07 -0.05
C ALA A 107 -3.90 5.93 0.94
N ALA A 108 -2.70 6.39 0.55
CA ALA A 108 -1.85 7.26 1.35
C ALA A 108 -2.36 8.71 1.46
N ILE A 109 -3.27 9.15 0.60
CA ILE A 109 -3.72 10.55 0.58
C ILE A 109 -4.43 10.93 1.89
N LEU A 110 -5.28 10.07 2.42
CA LEU A 110 -6.02 10.32 3.65
C LEU A 110 -5.10 10.44 4.87
N PRO A 111 -4.24 9.45 5.19
CA PRO A 111 -3.33 9.54 6.33
C PRO A 111 -2.31 10.68 6.16
N ALA A 112 -1.81 10.93 4.95
CA ALA A 112 -0.90 12.02 4.67
C ALA A 112 -1.53 13.41 4.91
N ARG A 113 -2.81 13.58 4.59
CA ARG A 113 -3.55 14.81 4.90
C ARG A 113 -3.76 14.98 6.41
N ARG A 114 -4.10 13.91 7.12
CA ARG A 114 -4.25 13.94 8.58
C ARG A 114 -2.94 14.30 9.27
N ALA A 115 -1.84 13.62 8.93
CA ALA A 115 -0.51 13.91 9.47
C ALA A 115 -0.08 15.36 9.24
N SER A 116 -0.38 15.93 8.07
CA SER A 116 -0.03 17.33 7.76
C SER A 116 -0.86 18.38 8.52
N ARG A 117 -2.00 17.98 9.11
CA ARG A 117 -2.90 18.87 9.88
C ARG A 117 -2.69 18.76 11.40
N LEU A 118 -1.80 17.90 11.86
CA LEU A 118 -1.48 17.80 13.29
C LEU A 118 -1.02 19.16 13.81
N ASN A 119 -1.68 19.64 14.85
CA ASN A 119 -1.35 20.90 15.50
C ASN A 119 -0.12 20.67 16.39
N VAL A 120 0.98 21.35 16.13
CA VAL A 120 2.25 21.22 16.86
C VAL A 120 2.05 21.51 18.36
N LEU A 121 1.13 22.43 18.68
CA LEU A 121 0.82 22.83 20.07
C LEU A 121 0.18 21.68 20.87
N ASN A 122 -0.68 20.88 20.25
CA ASN A 122 -1.33 19.74 20.93
C ASN A 122 -0.38 18.54 21.10
N ALA A 123 0.62 18.39 20.22
CA ALA A 123 1.62 17.31 20.32
C ALA A 123 2.61 17.52 21.49
N LEU A 124 2.77 18.77 21.96
CA LEU A 124 3.66 19.13 23.07
C LEU A 124 2.94 19.19 24.43
N HIS A 125 1.60 19.14 24.47
CA HIS A 125 0.78 19.31 25.69
C HIS A 125 0.34 18.00 26.34
N TYR A 126 0.78 16.84 25.85
CA TYR A 126 0.54 15.56 26.52
C TYR A 126 1.71 15.25 27.48
N GLU A 127 1.72 15.93 28.61
CA GLU A 127 2.27 15.44 29.88
C GLU A 127 1.14 14.86 30.72
#